data_7eb8e16d460c3fecf0eef4966fa68645
#
_entry.id   7eb8e16d460c3fecf0eef4966fa68645
#
_cell.length_a   1.000
_cell.length_b   1.000
_cell.length_c   1.000
_cell.angle_alpha   90.00
_cell.angle_beta   90.00
_cell.angle_gamma   90.00
#
_symmetry.space_group_name_H-M   'P 1'
#
loop_
_entity.id
_entity.type
_entity.pdbx_description
1 polymer ?
#
loop_
_entity_poly.entity_id
_entity_poly.type
_entity_poly.pdbx_seq_one_letter_code
_entity_poly.pdbx_strand_id
1 'polypeptide(L)'
;MRAVIVSEPGHVQVQDLPLPAVASRDILVAVKACGICGSDAFYISRGGIPPREGHTPLGHEIAGEVVEVGDAVTDIAVGDHVVVNPMGDPRGIIGNGGPTGGLSEQLLIQDAVAGKSVRVIPKDLPWTVAALNEPMAVALHAVNRTAPARGHKVVVFGAGPIGLGAVIGYKALGVDHVVVVDVIASRLEKALQVGADAVINSADEDLDARLRELHGEARDGVGHGGKAGTDIWLDAAGVAATVETALRLAKYHATIGVVAVHKKPVTVDFGDLLAVEPTIVTAMGYPTEIFDVTDHLIADQDKFAVIVSDVFHFDDVEEALRVAGTPGAADKVVVSFE
;
A
#
# COMPACT_ATOMS: atom_id res chain seq x y z
N MET A 1 4.68 7.26 -27.35
CA MET A 1 4.97 7.22 -25.90
C MET A 1 5.52 5.85 -25.52
N ARG A 2 6.45 5.79 -24.59
CA ARG A 2 6.98 4.52 -24.09
C ARG A 2 6.12 4.02 -22.91
N ALA A 3 5.96 2.69 -22.82
CA ALA A 3 5.23 2.06 -21.73
C ALA A 3 5.82 0.68 -21.39
N VAL A 4 5.73 0.27 -20.14
CA VAL A 4 6.17 -1.05 -19.67
C VAL A 4 5.05 -2.06 -19.82
N ILE A 5 5.33 -3.13 -20.55
CA ILE A 5 4.38 -4.20 -20.85
C ILE A 5 4.97 -5.55 -20.44
N VAL A 6 4.19 -6.37 -19.75
CA VAL A 6 4.51 -7.79 -19.53
C VAL A 6 4.09 -8.57 -20.78
N SER A 7 5.04 -9.23 -21.42
CA SER A 7 4.83 -9.99 -22.67
C SER A 7 4.73 -11.50 -22.45
N GLU A 8 5.53 -12.04 -21.53
CA GLU A 8 5.55 -13.46 -21.18
C GLU A 8 6.12 -13.65 -19.76
N PRO A 9 6.01 -14.84 -19.15
CA PRO A 9 6.50 -15.09 -17.81
C PRO A 9 7.98 -14.71 -17.61
N GLY A 10 8.22 -13.81 -16.66
CA GLY A 10 9.56 -13.30 -16.34
C GLY A 10 10.06 -12.17 -17.25
N HIS A 11 9.30 -11.76 -18.27
CA HIS A 11 9.76 -10.77 -19.24
C HIS A 11 8.87 -9.52 -19.27
N VAL A 12 9.51 -8.38 -19.16
CA VAL A 12 8.94 -7.07 -19.39
C VAL A 12 9.62 -6.42 -20.59
N GLN A 13 8.91 -5.53 -21.26
CA GLN A 13 9.44 -4.76 -22.39
C GLN A 13 8.98 -3.32 -22.29
N VAL A 14 9.89 -2.39 -22.55
CA VAL A 14 9.51 -1.00 -22.85
C VAL A 14 9.12 -0.93 -24.31
N GLN A 15 7.85 -0.66 -24.59
CA GLN A 15 7.31 -0.61 -25.95
C GLN A 15 6.95 0.82 -26.35
N ASP A 16 7.19 1.14 -27.62
CA ASP A 16 6.68 2.37 -28.21
C ASP A 16 5.22 2.18 -28.64
N LEU A 17 4.33 2.91 -28.00
CA LEU A 17 2.90 2.91 -28.27
C LEU A 17 2.47 4.24 -28.91
N PRO A 18 1.41 4.25 -29.73
CA PRO A 18 0.83 5.51 -30.22
C PRO A 18 0.33 6.35 -29.03
N LEU A 19 0.40 7.67 -29.19
CA LEU A 19 -0.26 8.58 -28.24
C LEU A 19 -1.78 8.35 -28.30
N PRO A 20 -2.45 8.22 -27.16
CA PRO A 20 -3.89 8.09 -27.14
C PRO A 20 -4.57 9.42 -27.54
N ALA A 21 -5.65 9.32 -28.28
CA ALA A 21 -6.47 10.48 -28.61
C ALA A 21 -7.36 10.83 -27.40
N VAL A 22 -7.41 12.10 -27.05
CA VAL A 22 -8.24 12.65 -25.98
C VAL A 22 -9.64 12.94 -26.54
N ALA A 23 -10.67 12.27 -26.01
CA ALA A 23 -12.04 12.53 -26.34
C ALA A 23 -12.60 13.67 -25.43
N SER A 24 -13.82 14.13 -25.71
CA SER A 24 -14.39 15.31 -25.06
C SER A 24 -14.47 15.22 -23.52
N ARG A 25 -14.54 14.02 -22.97
CA ARG A 25 -14.64 13.78 -21.51
C ARG A 25 -13.38 13.20 -20.88
N ASP A 26 -12.30 13.10 -21.64
CA ASP A 26 -11.04 12.49 -21.22
C ASP A 26 -10.02 13.55 -20.80
N ILE A 27 -9.01 13.12 -20.06
CA ILE A 27 -7.78 13.90 -19.85
C ILE A 27 -6.57 13.03 -20.18
N LEU A 28 -5.49 13.71 -20.59
CA LEU A 28 -4.17 13.09 -20.73
C LEU A 28 -3.26 13.58 -19.62
N VAL A 29 -2.66 12.64 -18.90
CA VAL A 29 -1.72 12.89 -17.80
C VAL A 29 -0.32 12.53 -18.27
N ALA A 30 0.63 13.46 -18.23
CA ALA A 30 2.05 13.16 -18.27
C ALA A 30 2.43 12.58 -16.90
N VAL A 31 2.80 11.30 -16.88
CA VAL A 31 3.21 10.65 -15.63
C VAL A 31 4.53 11.25 -15.17
N LYS A 32 4.61 11.65 -13.90
CA LYS A 32 5.81 12.21 -13.27
C LYS A 32 6.46 11.23 -12.31
N ALA A 33 5.64 10.41 -11.65
CA ALA A 33 6.11 9.33 -10.81
C ALA A 33 5.11 8.17 -10.79
N CYS A 34 5.62 6.95 -10.72
CA CYS A 34 4.84 5.73 -10.51
C CYS A 34 5.56 4.82 -9.53
N GLY A 35 4.89 4.45 -8.45
CA GLY A 35 5.41 3.45 -7.51
C GLY A 35 5.34 2.04 -8.09
N ILE A 36 6.26 1.18 -7.65
CA ILE A 36 6.24 -0.26 -7.96
C ILE A 36 5.66 -1.02 -6.78
N CYS A 37 4.66 -1.85 -7.06
CA CYS A 37 3.97 -2.70 -6.11
C CYS A 37 4.49 -4.15 -6.17
N GLY A 38 4.36 -4.89 -5.09
CA GLY A 38 4.63 -6.33 -5.09
C GLY A 38 3.77 -7.15 -6.06
N SER A 39 2.59 -6.63 -6.43
CA SER A 39 1.72 -7.22 -7.45
C SER A 39 2.31 -7.14 -8.86
N ASP A 40 3.10 -6.10 -9.18
CA ASP A 40 3.78 -5.99 -10.47
C ASP A 40 4.75 -7.16 -10.67
N ALA A 41 5.55 -7.48 -9.64
CA ALA A 41 6.45 -8.64 -9.67
C ALA A 41 5.68 -9.97 -9.84
N PHE A 42 4.49 -10.08 -9.22
CA PHE A 42 3.63 -11.25 -9.40
C PHE A 42 3.11 -11.35 -10.85
N TYR A 43 2.67 -10.23 -11.46
CA TYR A 43 2.20 -10.24 -12.86
C TYR A 43 3.34 -10.56 -13.83
N ILE A 44 4.54 -10.02 -13.60
CA ILE A 44 5.73 -10.36 -14.37
C ILE A 44 5.99 -11.87 -14.30
N SER A 45 5.99 -12.46 -13.11
CA SER A 45 6.27 -13.89 -12.94
C SER A 45 5.27 -14.82 -13.66
N ARG A 46 4.03 -14.31 -13.91
CA ARG A 46 2.96 -15.08 -14.56
C ARG A 46 2.77 -14.79 -16.04
N GLY A 47 3.49 -13.81 -16.60
CA GLY A 47 3.32 -13.39 -17.99
C GLY A 47 2.09 -12.49 -18.20
N GLY A 48 1.68 -11.78 -17.15
CA GLY A 48 0.56 -10.87 -17.15
C GLY A 48 -0.60 -11.28 -16.25
N ILE A 49 -1.73 -10.60 -16.41
CA ILE A 49 -2.97 -10.82 -15.66
C ILE A 49 -4.16 -10.86 -16.63
N PRO A 50 -5.12 -11.83 -16.50
CA PRO A 50 -6.33 -11.82 -17.31
C PRO A 50 -7.12 -10.50 -17.20
N PRO A 51 -7.76 -10.06 -18.30
CA PRO A 51 -7.83 -10.69 -19.63
C PRO A 51 -6.66 -10.33 -20.57
N ARG A 52 -5.55 -9.78 -20.04
CA ARG A 52 -4.43 -9.22 -20.81
C ARG A 52 -3.13 -10.00 -20.68
N GLU A 53 -3.21 -11.29 -20.45
CA GLU A 53 -2.04 -12.17 -20.50
C GLU A 53 -1.27 -11.98 -21.81
N GLY A 54 0.05 -11.85 -21.72
CA GLY A 54 0.92 -11.59 -22.89
C GLY A 54 0.95 -10.12 -23.36
N HIS A 55 0.11 -9.24 -22.81
CA HIS A 55 0.15 -7.79 -23.08
C HIS A 55 -0.46 -7.00 -21.90
N THR A 56 0.17 -7.12 -20.73
CA THR A 56 -0.30 -6.44 -19.52
C THR A 56 0.52 -5.18 -19.28
N PRO A 57 -0.07 -3.95 -19.39
CA PRO A 57 0.56 -2.73 -18.95
C PRO A 57 0.69 -2.73 -17.42
N LEU A 58 1.85 -2.24 -16.91
CA LEU A 58 2.14 -2.19 -15.48
C LEU A 58 2.01 -0.79 -14.88
N GLY A 59 2.00 -0.75 -13.54
CA GLY A 59 2.00 0.46 -12.73
C GLY A 59 0.61 0.99 -12.42
N HIS A 60 0.29 1.06 -11.12
CA HIS A 60 -1.01 1.53 -10.63
C HIS A 60 -0.89 2.56 -9.50
N GLU A 61 0.32 2.98 -9.13
CA GLU A 61 0.59 3.97 -8.09
C GLU A 61 1.08 5.28 -8.73
N ILE A 62 0.15 6.12 -9.21
CA ILE A 62 0.42 7.11 -10.26
C ILE A 62 0.22 8.53 -9.76
N ALA A 63 1.23 9.38 -10.00
CA ALA A 63 1.12 10.83 -9.91
C ALA A 63 1.63 11.49 -11.20
N GLY A 64 1.03 12.59 -11.62
CA GLY A 64 1.41 13.27 -12.85
C GLY A 64 0.77 14.61 -13.04
N GLU A 65 1.08 15.24 -14.18
CA GLU A 65 0.57 16.54 -14.60
C GLU A 65 -0.41 16.38 -15.75
N VAL A 66 -1.53 17.06 -15.68
CA VAL A 66 -2.52 17.09 -16.78
C VAL A 66 -1.97 17.92 -17.95
N VAL A 67 -1.83 17.30 -19.12
CA VAL A 67 -1.27 17.95 -20.32
C VAL A 67 -2.29 18.22 -21.42
N GLU A 68 -3.42 17.52 -21.40
CA GLU A 68 -4.53 17.73 -22.34
C GLU A 68 -5.86 17.43 -21.65
N VAL A 69 -6.89 18.23 -21.97
CA VAL A 69 -8.23 18.14 -21.36
C VAL A 69 -9.27 18.19 -22.45
N GLY A 70 -10.20 17.25 -22.46
CA GLY A 70 -11.36 17.26 -23.36
C GLY A 70 -12.33 18.40 -23.06
N ASP A 71 -13.00 18.89 -24.08
CA ASP A 71 -13.82 20.10 -24.04
C ASP A 71 -15.07 20.04 -23.13
N ALA A 72 -15.47 18.84 -22.71
CA ALA A 72 -16.56 18.62 -21.77
C ALA A 72 -16.09 18.43 -20.30
N VAL A 73 -14.79 18.41 -20.04
CA VAL A 73 -14.23 18.36 -18.68
C VAL A 73 -14.13 19.79 -18.15
N THR A 74 -14.69 20.06 -16.99
CA THR A 74 -14.81 21.44 -16.46
C THR A 74 -14.16 21.66 -15.09
N ASP A 75 -13.80 20.58 -14.42
CA ASP A 75 -13.30 20.57 -13.03
C ASP A 75 -11.82 20.20 -12.92
N ILE A 76 -11.14 20.03 -14.07
CA ILE A 76 -9.72 19.73 -14.20
C ILE A 76 -9.13 20.62 -15.29
N ALA A 77 -7.93 21.14 -15.10
CA ALA A 77 -7.25 22.02 -16.04
C ALA A 77 -5.88 21.51 -16.46
N VAL A 78 -5.41 21.93 -17.64
CA VAL A 78 -4.02 21.69 -18.06
C VAL A 78 -3.07 22.36 -17.07
N GLY A 79 -2.03 21.62 -16.65
CA GLY A 79 -1.07 22.02 -15.65
C GLY A 79 -1.48 21.68 -14.20
N ASP A 80 -2.64 21.06 -13.98
CA ASP A 80 -2.97 20.51 -12.68
C ASP A 80 -2.09 19.30 -12.35
N HIS A 81 -1.58 19.26 -11.14
CA HIS A 81 -0.93 18.09 -10.58
C HIS A 81 -2.00 17.15 -10.02
N VAL A 82 -1.92 15.86 -10.32
CA VAL A 82 -2.96 14.91 -9.94
C VAL A 82 -2.36 13.60 -9.42
N VAL A 83 -3.09 12.98 -8.50
CA VAL A 83 -3.00 11.55 -8.19
C VAL A 83 -4.17 10.83 -8.85
N VAL A 84 -3.91 9.62 -9.33
CA VAL A 84 -4.87 8.84 -10.11
C VAL A 84 -5.50 7.75 -9.25
N ASN A 85 -6.81 7.56 -9.39
CA ASN A 85 -7.49 6.36 -8.88
C ASN A 85 -7.46 5.26 -9.95
N PRO A 86 -6.63 4.23 -9.83
CA PRO A 86 -6.55 3.16 -10.83
C PRO A 86 -7.87 2.43 -11.06
N MET A 87 -8.73 2.35 -10.03
CA MET A 87 -10.05 1.73 -10.11
C MET A 87 -11.11 2.64 -10.75
N GLY A 88 -10.76 3.89 -11.03
CA GLY A 88 -11.66 4.87 -11.62
C GLY A 88 -11.84 4.77 -13.15
N ASP A 89 -11.04 3.94 -13.85
CA ASP A 89 -11.14 3.76 -15.30
C ASP A 89 -12.26 2.76 -15.65
N PRO A 90 -13.24 3.14 -16.50
CA PRO A 90 -14.37 2.27 -16.85
C PRO A 90 -13.95 1.02 -17.65
N ARG A 91 -12.74 1.01 -18.22
CA ARG A 91 -12.23 -0.12 -19.02
C ARG A 91 -11.54 -1.21 -18.19
N GLY A 92 -11.32 -0.97 -16.91
CA GLY A 92 -10.64 -1.88 -15.98
C GLY A 92 -9.54 -1.18 -15.19
N ILE A 93 -8.98 -1.86 -14.19
CA ILE A 93 -8.03 -1.27 -13.25
C ILE A 93 -6.72 -0.94 -13.97
N ILE A 94 -6.31 0.33 -13.96
CA ILE A 94 -5.05 0.80 -14.55
C ILE A 94 -3.87 0.05 -13.91
N GLY A 95 -2.99 -0.51 -14.73
CA GLY A 95 -1.81 -1.26 -14.29
C GLY A 95 -2.11 -2.59 -13.60
N ASN A 96 -3.40 -3.00 -13.55
CA ASN A 96 -3.85 -4.20 -12.85
C ASN A 96 -4.95 -4.91 -13.67
N GLY A 97 -4.63 -5.27 -14.92
CA GLY A 97 -5.52 -5.96 -15.87
C GLY A 97 -6.34 -5.04 -16.77
N GLY A 98 -6.34 -3.74 -16.56
CA GLY A 98 -6.89 -2.75 -17.48
C GLY A 98 -6.02 -2.55 -18.74
N PRO A 99 -6.49 -1.75 -19.71
CA PRO A 99 -5.79 -1.55 -20.98
C PRO A 99 -4.59 -0.61 -20.92
N THR A 100 -4.39 0.08 -19.81
CA THR A 100 -3.35 1.08 -19.60
C THR A 100 -2.63 0.84 -18.27
N GLY A 101 -1.45 1.40 -18.10
CA GLY A 101 -0.66 1.34 -16.89
C GLY A 101 0.13 2.62 -16.66
N GLY A 102 0.47 2.91 -15.42
CA GLY A 102 1.18 4.12 -15.00
C GLY A 102 2.68 4.08 -15.18
N LEU A 103 3.28 2.90 -15.46
CA LEU A 103 4.67 2.83 -15.92
C LEU A 103 4.75 3.15 -17.42
N SER A 104 4.28 4.35 -17.77
CA SER A 104 4.26 4.90 -19.11
C SER A 104 4.44 6.42 -19.07
N GLU A 105 4.98 7.01 -20.15
CA GLU A 105 5.22 8.45 -20.22
C GLU A 105 3.93 9.27 -20.16
N GLN A 106 2.83 8.70 -20.68
CA GLN A 106 1.52 9.36 -20.66
C GLN A 106 0.41 8.36 -20.37
N LEU A 107 -0.63 8.81 -19.70
CA LEU A 107 -1.77 8.01 -19.30
C LEU A 107 -3.08 8.73 -19.66
N LEU A 108 -3.92 8.08 -20.47
CA LEU A 108 -5.27 8.54 -20.78
C LEU A 108 -6.23 8.12 -19.65
N ILE A 109 -6.89 9.08 -19.05
CA ILE A 109 -7.98 8.85 -18.10
C ILE A 109 -9.30 9.13 -18.83
N GLN A 110 -10.08 8.06 -19.05
CA GLN A 110 -11.39 8.20 -19.70
C GLN A 110 -12.46 8.65 -18.72
N ASP A 111 -13.43 9.41 -19.23
CA ASP A 111 -14.54 9.94 -18.44
C ASP A 111 -14.05 10.58 -17.12
N ALA A 112 -13.05 11.45 -17.23
CA ALA A 112 -12.35 12.02 -16.10
C ALA A 112 -13.26 12.90 -15.25
N VAL A 113 -13.26 12.66 -13.93
CA VAL A 113 -14.03 13.44 -12.94
C VAL A 113 -13.14 13.65 -11.71
N ALA A 114 -12.97 14.91 -11.30
CA ALA A 114 -12.27 15.23 -10.06
C ALA A 114 -12.96 14.59 -8.85
N GLY A 115 -12.17 14.03 -7.93
CA GLY A 115 -12.70 13.31 -6.76
C GLY A 115 -13.23 11.89 -7.04
N LYS A 116 -13.12 11.40 -8.29
CA LYS A 116 -13.52 10.03 -8.66
C LYS A 116 -12.40 9.28 -9.39
N SER A 117 -11.93 9.79 -10.51
CA SER A 117 -10.84 9.19 -11.31
C SER A 117 -9.48 9.80 -11.02
N VAL A 118 -9.46 11.06 -10.65
CA VAL A 118 -8.26 11.82 -10.25
C VAL A 118 -8.59 12.77 -9.10
N ARG A 119 -7.55 13.16 -8.34
CA ARG A 119 -7.62 14.26 -7.38
C ARG A 119 -6.49 15.23 -7.67
N VAL A 120 -6.85 16.51 -7.77
CA VAL A 120 -5.87 17.62 -7.90
C VAL A 120 -5.15 17.78 -6.57
N ILE A 121 -3.82 17.93 -6.64
CA ILE A 121 -2.93 18.06 -5.49
C ILE A 121 -2.13 19.37 -5.58
N PRO A 122 -1.59 19.87 -4.44
CA PRO A 122 -0.68 21.01 -4.44
C PRO A 122 0.57 20.76 -5.30
N LYS A 123 1.00 21.81 -6.02
CA LYS A 123 2.16 21.72 -6.93
C LYS A 123 3.50 21.54 -6.22
N ASP A 124 3.57 21.80 -4.93
CA ASP A 124 4.75 21.63 -4.08
C ASP A 124 4.81 20.25 -3.39
N LEU A 125 3.79 19.40 -3.56
CA LEU A 125 3.86 18.02 -3.10
C LEU A 125 4.85 17.23 -4.00
N PRO A 126 5.94 16.66 -3.44
CA PRO A 126 6.90 15.90 -4.23
C PRO A 126 6.24 14.74 -4.98
N TRP A 127 6.59 14.54 -6.24
CA TRP A 127 6.02 13.49 -7.07
C TRP A 127 6.19 12.09 -6.47
N THR A 128 7.34 11.83 -5.84
CA THR A 128 7.62 10.56 -5.18
C THR A 128 6.70 10.29 -3.98
N VAL A 129 6.29 11.34 -3.27
CA VAL A 129 5.29 11.25 -2.19
C VAL A 129 3.90 11.11 -2.77
N ALA A 130 3.56 11.89 -3.80
CA ALA A 130 2.26 11.82 -4.46
C ALA A 130 1.98 10.42 -5.04
N ALA A 131 3.00 9.73 -5.58
CA ALA A 131 2.88 8.36 -6.07
C ALA A 131 2.56 7.33 -4.96
N LEU A 132 2.75 7.67 -3.68
CA LEU A 132 2.34 6.81 -2.57
C LEU A 132 0.83 6.83 -2.32
N ASN A 133 0.05 7.67 -3.01
CA ASN A 133 -1.38 7.83 -2.71
C ASN A 133 -2.14 6.51 -2.74
N GLU A 134 -1.91 5.68 -3.75
CA GLU A 134 -2.59 4.38 -3.86
C GLU A 134 -2.20 3.41 -2.74
N PRO A 135 -0.92 3.08 -2.49
CA PRO A 135 -0.58 2.13 -1.43
C PRO A 135 -0.93 2.65 -0.02
N MET A 136 -0.93 3.96 0.20
CA MET A 136 -1.35 4.53 1.48
C MET A 136 -2.87 4.47 1.66
N ALA A 137 -3.64 4.50 0.57
CA ALA A 137 -5.07 4.22 0.64
C ALA A 137 -5.35 2.77 1.05
N VAL A 138 -4.56 1.80 0.55
CA VAL A 138 -4.63 0.40 1.00
C VAL A 138 -4.32 0.29 2.50
N ALA A 139 -3.27 0.97 2.97
CA ALA A 139 -2.92 1.00 4.39
C ALA A 139 -4.02 1.63 5.25
N LEU A 140 -4.58 2.77 4.83
CA LEU A 140 -5.66 3.45 5.54
C LEU A 140 -6.94 2.61 5.58
N HIS A 141 -7.27 1.93 4.47
CA HIS A 141 -8.39 0.98 4.45
C HIS A 141 -8.20 -0.14 5.48
N ALA A 142 -7.01 -0.74 5.55
CA ALA A 142 -6.70 -1.77 6.55
C ALA A 142 -6.87 -1.24 7.98
N VAL A 143 -6.39 -0.03 8.26
CA VAL A 143 -6.58 0.65 9.54
C VAL A 143 -8.07 0.82 9.86
N ASN A 144 -8.86 1.38 8.93
CA ASN A 144 -10.30 1.60 9.10
C ASN A 144 -11.05 0.29 9.35
N ARG A 145 -10.67 -0.79 8.66
CA ARG A 145 -11.28 -2.13 8.84
C ARG A 145 -11.09 -2.69 10.24
N THR A 146 -10.02 -2.32 10.94
CA THR A 146 -9.78 -2.75 12.33
C THR A 146 -10.55 -1.92 13.37
N ALA A 147 -11.26 -0.87 12.95
CA ALA A 147 -12.05 0.03 13.79
C ALA A 147 -11.29 0.54 15.03
N PRO A 148 -10.13 1.21 14.84
CA PRO A 148 -9.33 1.68 15.96
C PRO A 148 -10.05 2.75 16.76
N ALA A 149 -9.74 2.82 18.06
CA ALA A 149 -10.25 3.83 18.96
C ALA A 149 -9.10 4.44 19.80
N ARG A 150 -9.34 5.63 20.31
CA ARG A 150 -8.43 6.26 21.27
C ARG A 150 -8.25 5.34 22.51
N GLY A 151 -7.03 5.17 22.96
CA GLY A 151 -6.68 4.26 24.05
C GLY A 151 -6.34 2.84 23.62
N HIS A 152 -6.57 2.47 22.34
CA HIS A 152 -6.17 1.17 21.84
C HIS A 152 -4.64 1.04 21.74
N LYS A 153 -4.17 -0.18 21.95
CA LYS A 153 -2.80 -0.64 21.75
C LYS A 153 -2.74 -1.52 20.50
N VAL A 154 -1.88 -1.17 19.58
CA VAL A 154 -1.83 -1.81 18.25
C VAL A 154 -0.47 -2.46 18.01
N VAL A 155 -0.47 -3.66 17.45
CA VAL A 155 0.71 -4.31 16.89
C VAL A 155 0.56 -4.37 15.38
N VAL A 156 1.57 -3.88 14.65
CA VAL A 156 1.68 -4.01 13.20
C VAL A 156 2.82 -4.98 12.88
N PHE A 157 2.51 -6.09 12.24
CA PHE A 157 3.49 -7.03 11.72
C PHE A 157 3.90 -6.65 10.30
N GLY A 158 5.19 -6.38 10.11
CA GLY A 158 5.77 -5.94 8.85
C GLY A 158 5.93 -4.42 8.78
N ALA A 159 7.17 -3.96 8.64
CA ALA A 159 7.56 -2.55 8.47
C ALA A 159 7.84 -2.21 6.98
N GLY A 160 7.13 -2.89 6.06
CA GLY A 160 7.08 -2.51 4.65
C GLY A 160 6.16 -1.30 4.42
N PRO A 161 5.98 -0.84 3.17
CA PRO A 161 5.21 0.38 2.86
C PRO A 161 3.80 0.40 3.47
N ILE A 162 3.09 -0.71 3.41
CA ILE A 162 1.73 -0.83 3.96
C ILE A 162 1.75 -0.75 5.50
N GLY A 163 2.70 -1.44 6.15
CA GLY A 163 2.83 -1.37 7.61
C GLY A 163 3.22 0.03 8.10
N LEU A 164 4.15 0.71 7.43
CA LEU A 164 4.53 2.09 7.74
C LEU A 164 3.36 3.06 7.53
N GLY A 165 2.61 2.91 6.43
CA GLY A 165 1.39 3.68 6.18
C GLY A 165 0.32 3.44 7.24
N ALA A 166 0.17 2.19 7.71
CA ALA A 166 -0.76 1.86 8.78
C ALA A 166 -0.35 2.52 10.12
N VAL A 167 0.94 2.59 10.45
CA VAL A 167 1.42 3.35 11.63
C VAL A 167 0.97 4.80 11.56
N ILE A 168 1.20 5.48 10.42
CA ILE A 168 0.76 6.87 10.23
C ILE A 168 -0.76 6.97 10.41
N GLY A 169 -1.53 6.07 9.80
CA GLY A 169 -2.98 6.04 9.89
C GLY A 169 -3.49 5.83 11.33
N TYR A 170 -2.95 4.88 12.07
CA TYR A 170 -3.30 4.66 13.49
C TYR A 170 -3.00 5.88 14.35
N LYS A 171 -1.83 6.49 14.16
CA LYS A 171 -1.46 7.71 14.93
C LYS A 171 -2.35 8.90 14.57
N ALA A 172 -2.75 9.08 13.31
CA ALA A 172 -3.69 10.12 12.88
C ALA A 172 -5.07 9.95 13.52
N LEU A 173 -5.52 8.70 13.76
CA LEU A 173 -6.77 8.39 14.45
C LEU A 173 -6.66 8.44 15.99
N GLY A 174 -5.49 8.80 16.53
CA GLY A 174 -5.28 9.00 17.96
C GLY A 174 -5.14 7.69 18.75
N VAL A 175 -4.64 6.64 18.12
CA VAL A 175 -4.22 5.41 18.81
C VAL A 175 -3.06 5.72 19.75
N ASP A 176 -3.13 5.27 20.99
CA ASP A 176 -2.18 5.66 22.04
C ASP A 176 -0.80 5.01 21.84
N HIS A 177 -0.77 3.72 21.51
CA HIS A 177 0.48 2.97 21.45
C HIS A 177 0.51 2.00 20.26
N VAL A 178 1.44 2.23 19.32
CA VAL A 178 1.67 1.40 18.13
C VAL A 178 3.04 0.76 18.20
N VAL A 179 3.08 -0.58 18.23
CA VAL A 179 4.30 -1.38 18.19
C VAL A 179 4.43 -1.98 16.80
N VAL A 180 5.61 -1.85 16.18
CA VAL A 180 5.91 -2.49 14.89
C VAL A 180 6.86 -3.65 15.08
N VAL A 181 6.56 -4.77 14.45
CA VAL A 181 7.37 -6.00 14.48
C VAL A 181 7.88 -6.31 13.08
N ASP A 182 9.19 -6.43 12.93
CA ASP A 182 9.84 -6.85 11.69
C ASP A 182 11.12 -7.62 12.03
N VAL A 183 11.79 -8.19 11.03
CA VAL A 183 13.10 -8.84 11.14
C VAL A 183 14.24 -8.01 10.55
N ILE A 184 13.92 -6.88 9.91
CA ILE A 184 14.87 -6.00 9.21
C ILE A 184 15.06 -4.72 10.02
N ALA A 185 16.24 -4.54 10.61
CA ALA A 185 16.52 -3.41 11.52
C ALA A 185 16.31 -2.04 10.87
N SER A 186 16.74 -1.84 9.62
CA SER A 186 16.56 -0.57 8.91
C SER A 186 15.08 -0.19 8.69
N ARG A 187 14.20 -1.18 8.53
CA ARG A 187 12.74 -0.96 8.44
C ARG A 187 12.15 -0.56 9.78
N LEU A 188 12.64 -1.15 10.87
CA LEU A 188 12.23 -0.79 12.23
C LEU A 188 12.64 0.66 12.58
N GLU A 189 13.81 1.11 12.12
CA GLU A 189 14.21 2.52 12.24
C GLU A 189 13.24 3.47 11.53
N LYS A 190 12.81 3.13 10.30
CA LYS A 190 11.77 3.88 9.59
C LYS A 190 10.43 3.87 10.32
N ALA A 191 10.05 2.75 10.94
CA ALA A 191 8.82 2.67 11.72
C ALA A 191 8.80 3.68 12.88
N LEU A 192 9.92 3.88 13.57
CA LEU A 192 10.05 4.92 14.59
C LEU A 192 9.95 6.33 14.01
N GLN A 193 10.56 6.57 12.82
CA GLN A 193 10.52 7.86 12.15
C GLN A 193 9.10 8.27 11.73
N VAL A 194 8.28 7.31 11.31
CA VAL A 194 6.88 7.57 10.92
C VAL A 194 5.92 7.60 12.10
N GLY A 195 6.40 7.35 13.34
CA GLY A 195 5.65 7.57 14.57
C GLY A 195 5.24 6.32 15.34
N ALA A 196 5.85 5.15 15.10
CA ALA A 196 5.69 4.01 16.00
C ALA A 196 6.25 4.34 17.40
N ASP A 197 5.57 3.89 18.44
CA ASP A 197 5.98 4.16 19.84
C ASP A 197 7.07 3.17 20.29
N ALA A 198 7.09 1.97 19.73
CA ALA A 198 8.13 0.97 19.95
C ALA A 198 8.26 0.04 18.75
N VAL A 199 9.40 -0.64 18.68
CA VAL A 199 9.67 -1.66 17.65
C VAL A 199 10.22 -2.92 18.30
N ILE A 200 10.02 -4.05 17.64
CA ILE A 200 10.56 -5.35 18.06
C ILE A 200 11.20 -6.03 16.85
N ASN A 201 12.49 -6.37 16.95
CA ASN A 201 13.12 -7.26 15.99
C ASN A 201 12.87 -8.73 16.41
N SER A 202 11.89 -9.37 15.79
CA SER A 202 11.50 -10.73 16.12
C SER A 202 12.54 -11.81 15.75
N ALA A 203 13.63 -11.43 15.06
CA ALA A 203 14.76 -12.33 14.84
C ALA A 203 15.70 -12.40 16.06
N ASP A 204 15.75 -11.35 16.86
CA ASP A 204 16.73 -11.17 17.95
C ASP A 204 16.08 -11.14 19.35
N GLU A 205 14.76 -10.84 19.43
CA GLU A 205 14.04 -10.62 20.68
C GLU A 205 12.96 -11.68 20.92
N ASP A 206 12.68 -11.98 22.19
CA ASP A 206 11.50 -12.75 22.59
C ASP A 206 10.25 -11.89 22.40
N LEU A 207 9.60 -12.10 21.27
CA LEU A 207 8.42 -11.35 20.85
C LEU A 207 7.30 -11.38 21.90
N ASP A 208 7.02 -12.53 22.47
CA ASP A 208 5.94 -12.73 23.44
C ASP A 208 6.21 -11.95 24.75
N ALA A 209 7.44 -12.02 25.25
CA ALA A 209 7.86 -11.30 26.44
C ALA A 209 7.81 -9.78 26.20
N ARG A 210 8.35 -9.33 25.06
CA ARG A 210 8.37 -7.90 24.71
C ARG A 210 6.98 -7.31 24.52
N LEU A 211 6.06 -8.03 23.87
CA LEU A 211 4.69 -7.55 23.72
C LEU A 211 3.96 -7.43 25.04
N ARG A 212 4.13 -8.38 25.97
CA ARG A 212 3.56 -8.27 27.32
C ARG A 212 4.21 -7.17 28.14
N GLU A 213 5.49 -6.91 27.98
CA GLU A 213 6.16 -5.76 28.61
C GLU A 213 5.59 -4.42 28.10
N LEU A 214 5.44 -4.25 26.79
CA LEU A 214 5.00 -3.01 26.16
C LEU A 214 3.49 -2.74 26.33
N HIS A 215 2.67 -3.77 26.15
CA HIS A 215 1.21 -3.64 26.16
C HIS A 215 0.57 -4.12 27.46
N GLY A 216 1.35 -4.75 28.34
CA GLY A 216 0.87 -5.36 29.56
C GLY A 216 0.36 -6.78 29.36
N GLU A 217 0.25 -7.54 30.46
CA GLU A 217 -0.36 -8.86 30.46
C GLU A 217 -1.89 -8.76 30.41
N ALA A 218 -2.50 -9.74 29.74
CA ALA A 218 -3.94 -9.87 29.64
C ALA A 218 -4.39 -11.31 29.80
N ARG A 219 -5.70 -11.52 29.73
CA ARG A 219 -6.35 -12.83 29.84
C ARG A 219 -7.32 -13.05 28.68
N ASP A 220 -7.65 -14.31 28.43
CA ASP A 220 -8.80 -14.68 27.62
C ASP A 220 -10.11 -14.53 28.40
N GLY A 221 -11.24 -14.82 27.75
CA GLY A 221 -12.59 -14.68 28.32
C GLY A 221 -12.92 -15.66 29.44
N VAL A 222 -12.14 -16.74 29.60
CA VAL A 222 -12.29 -17.73 30.67
C VAL A 222 -11.24 -17.58 31.77
N GLY A 223 -10.38 -16.56 31.67
CA GLY A 223 -9.44 -16.17 32.73
C GLY A 223 -8.03 -16.75 32.61
N HIS A 224 -7.69 -17.50 31.56
CA HIS A 224 -6.31 -17.95 31.34
C HIS A 224 -5.40 -16.77 31.01
N GLY A 225 -4.23 -16.72 31.64
CA GLY A 225 -3.22 -15.69 31.41
C GLY A 225 -2.34 -15.96 30.17
N GLY A 226 -1.26 -15.19 30.08
CA GLY A 226 -0.26 -15.32 29.00
C GLY A 226 -0.65 -14.61 27.72
N LYS A 227 -1.72 -13.81 27.71
CA LYS A 227 -2.13 -12.96 26.59
C LYS A 227 -1.44 -11.61 26.69
N ALA A 228 -1.28 -10.90 25.57
CA ALA A 228 -0.82 -9.52 25.52
C ALA A 228 -2.01 -8.55 25.60
N GLY A 229 -1.82 -7.37 26.23
CA GLY A 229 -2.84 -6.33 26.36
C GLY A 229 -3.17 -5.59 25.05
N THR A 230 -2.79 -6.15 23.91
CA THR A 230 -3.00 -5.62 22.55
C THR A 230 -4.45 -5.70 22.15
N ASP A 231 -5.01 -4.58 21.68
CA ASP A 231 -6.40 -4.48 21.20
C ASP A 231 -6.52 -4.89 19.72
N ILE A 232 -5.55 -4.45 18.91
CA ILE A 232 -5.54 -4.65 17.46
C ILE A 232 -4.22 -5.25 17.02
N TRP A 233 -4.30 -6.26 16.17
CA TRP A 233 -3.19 -6.91 15.51
C TRP A 233 -3.37 -6.75 14.01
N LEU A 234 -2.43 -6.09 13.32
CA LEU A 234 -2.49 -5.91 11.86
C LEU A 234 -1.37 -6.73 11.21
N ASP A 235 -1.73 -7.69 10.38
CA ASP A 235 -0.77 -8.39 9.53
C ASP A 235 -0.60 -7.65 8.19
N ALA A 236 0.56 -7.01 8.03
CA ALA A 236 1.06 -6.40 6.81
C ALA A 236 2.32 -7.13 6.26
N ALA A 237 2.67 -8.30 6.83
CA ALA A 237 3.83 -9.09 6.43
C ALA A 237 3.47 -10.28 5.53
N GLY A 238 2.29 -10.88 5.67
CA GLY A 238 1.81 -11.98 4.82
C GLY A 238 2.49 -13.32 5.06
N VAL A 239 2.96 -13.57 6.29
CA VAL A 239 3.54 -14.86 6.70
C VAL A 239 2.67 -15.51 7.77
N ALA A 240 2.55 -16.85 7.75
CA ALA A 240 1.67 -17.57 8.69
C ALA A 240 2.00 -17.27 10.16
N ALA A 241 3.28 -17.18 10.51
CA ALA A 241 3.74 -16.95 11.87
C ALA A 241 3.19 -15.64 12.51
N THR A 242 2.94 -14.59 11.73
CA THR A 242 2.40 -13.33 12.26
C THR A 242 0.95 -13.49 12.72
N VAL A 243 0.12 -14.12 11.88
CA VAL A 243 -1.28 -14.41 12.21
C VAL A 243 -1.37 -15.43 13.35
N GLU A 244 -0.58 -16.49 13.31
CA GLU A 244 -0.52 -17.50 14.39
C GLU A 244 -0.11 -16.88 15.72
N THR A 245 0.86 -15.95 15.73
CA THR A 245 1.26 -15.20 16.93
C THR A 245 0.12 -14.30 17.43
N ALA A 246 -0.55 -13.56 16.53
CA ALA A 246 -1.69 -12.75 16.89
C ALA A 246 -2.80 -13.59 17.54
N LEU A 247 -3.18 -14.71 16.93
CA LEU A 247 -4.20 -15.62 17.47
C LEU A 247 -3.81 -16.18 18.85
N ARG A 248 -2.55 -16.57 19.04
CA ARG A 248 -2.04 -17.13 20.28
C ARG A 248 -1.99 -16.12 21.42
N LEU A 249 -1.59 -14.87 21.13
CA LEU A 249 -1.40 -13.81 22.15
C LEU A 249 -2.61 -12.89 22.31
N ALA A 250 -3.61 -12.97 21.44
CA ALA A 250 -4.79 -12.14 21.51
C ALA A 250 -5.53 -12.27 22.86
N LYS A 251 -5.84 -11.13 23.47
CA LYS A 251 -6.74 -11.06 24.61
C LYS A 251 -8.20 -11.21 24.18
N TYR A 252 -9.08 -11.34 25.17
CA TYR A 252 -10.53 -11.37 24.95
C TYR A 252 -10.99 -10.17 24.11
N HIS A 253 -11.76 -10.43 23.04
CA HIS A 253 -12.30 -9.46 22.11
C HIS A 253 -11.25 -8.64 21.30
N ALA A 254 -10.03 -9.15 21.13
CA ALA A 254 -9.05 -8.49 20.27
C ALA A 254 -9.50 -8.52 18.78
N THR A 255 -9.10 -7.51 18.02
CA THR A 255 -9.29 -7.47 16.56
C THR A 255 -8.01 -7.89 15.84
N ILE A 256 -8.15 -8.76 14.84
CA ILE A 256 -7.03 -9.20 13.98
C ILE A 256 -7.37 -8.79 12.54
N GLY A 257 -6.59 -7.84 12.01
CA GLY A 257 -6.67 -7.37 10.62
C GLY A 257 -5.64 -8.07 9.75
N VAL A 258 -6.03 -8.47 8.54
CA VAL A 258 -5.12 -9.04 7.55
C VAL A 258 -5.23 -8.25 6.26
N VAL A 259 -4.14 -7.57 5.87
CA VAL A 259 -4.04 -6.81 4.62
C VAL A 259 -3.01 -7.42 3.66
N ALA A 260 -2.04 -8.15 4.19
CA ALA A 260 -1.01 -8.77 3.37
C ALA A 260 -1.53 -9.99 2.60
N VAL A 261 -0.98 -10.21 1.40
CA VAL A 261 -1.32 -11.37 0.57
C VAL A 261 -0.54 -12.59 1.06
N HIS A 262 -1.26 -13.57 1.61
CA HIS A 262 -0.68 -14.85 2.02
C HIS A 262 -0.51 -15.79 0.81
N LYS A 263 0.72 -16.27 0.59
CA LYS A 263 1.04 -17.23 -0.48
C LYS A 263 0.71 -18.68 -0.11
N LYS A 264 0.46 -18.96 1.18
CA LYS A 264 0.12 -20.29 1.73
C LYS A 264 -1.03 -20.14 2.73
N PRO A 265 -1.87 -21.18 2.90
CA PRO A 265 -2.88 -21.22 3.94
C PRO A 265 -2.27 -21.03 5.35
N VAL A 266 -3.02 -20.38 6.23
CA VAL A 266 -2.71 -20.27 7.67
C VAL A 266 -3.60 -21.23 8.42
N THR A 267 -3.01 -21.99 9.34
CA THR A 267 -3.76 -22.93 10.20
C THR A 267 -4.36 -22.16 11.38
N VAL A 268 -5.65 -22.38 11.63
CA VAL A 268 -6.39 -21.76 12.73
C VAL A 268 -7.01 -22.85 13.60
N ASP A 269 -6.71 -22.84 14.91
CA ASP A 269 -7.40 -23.69 15.88
C ASP A 269 -8.62 -22.93 16.45
N PHE A 270 -9.80 -23.30 15.99
CA PHE A 270 -11.04 -22.69 16.47
C PHE A 270 -11.35 -23.07 17.93
N GLY A 271 -10.79 -24.18 18.44
CA GLY A 271 -10.92 -24.55 19.85
C GLY A 271 -10.30 -23.47 20.77
N ASP A 272 -9.08 -23.05 20.46
CA ASP A 272 -8.39 -21.99 21.20
C ASP A 272 -9.09 -20.64 21.08
N LEU A 273 -9.72 -20.35 19.92
CA LEU A 273 -10.40 -19.08 19.67
C LEU A 273 -11.69 -18.90 20.44
N LEU A 274 -12.36 -19.98 20.87
CA LEU A 274 -13.59 -19.88 21.65
C LEU A 274 -13.41 -19.09 22.95
N ALA A 275 -12.24 -19.18 23.58
CA ALA A 275 -11.94 -18.43 24.81
C ALA A 275 -11.55 -16.97 24.53
N VAL A 276 -11.12 -16.63 23.33
CA VAL A 276 -10.65 -15.28 22.95
C VAL A 276 -11.78 -14.45 22.30
N GLU A 277 -12.70 -15.11 21.60
CA GLU A 277 -13.76 -14.46 20.81
C GLU A 277 -13.24 -13.30 19.94
N PRO A 278 -12.19 -13.50 19.12
CA PRO A 278 -11.60 -12.42 18.36
C PRO A 278 -12.46 -12.00 17.18
N THR A 279 -12.36 -10.73 16.79
CA THR A 279 -12.85 -10.27 15.49
C THR A 279 -11.75 -10.40 14.46
N ILE A 280 -11.95 -11.17 13.39
CA ILE A 280 -11.00 -11.27 12.28
C ILE A 280 -11.56 -10.53 11.07
N VAL A 281 -10.81 -9.54 10.57
CA VAL A 281 -11.18 -8.73 9.41
C VAL A 281 -10.11 -8.80 8.34
N THR A 282 -10.52 -8.75 7.08
CA THR A 282 -9.60 -8.62 5.95
C THR A 282 -9.79 -7.26 5.27
N ALA A 283 -8.74 -6.76 4.64
CA ALA A 283 -8.76 -5.54 3.85
C ALA A 283 -8.14 -5.81 2.47
N MET A 284 -8.81 -5.36 1.41
CA MET A 284 -8.35 -5.46 0.03
C MET A 284 -8.66 -4.17 -0.71
N GLY A 285 -7.63 -3.58 -1.33
CA GLY A 285 -7.79 -2.32 -2.06
C GLY A 285 -8.14 -1.15 -1.13
N TYR A 286 -8.95 -0.24 -1.65
CA TYR A 286 -9.31 1.03 -1.00
C TYR A 286 -10.70 1.51 -1.44
N PRO A 287 -11.80 0.85 -1.07
CA PRO A 287 -13.13 1.16 -1.60
C PRO A 287 -13.53 2.63 -1.48
N THR A 288 -13.07 3.32 -0.45
CA THR A 288 -13.41 4.72 -0.14
C THR A 288 -12.21 5.61 0.14
N GLU A 289 -11.03 5.06 0.47
CA GLU A 289 -9.90 5.77 1.05
C GLU A 289 -8.98 6.44 0.04
N ILE A 290 -9.16 6.17 -1.28
CA ILE A 290 -8.19 6.59 -2.31
C ILE A 290 -7.88 8.09 -2.31
N PHE A 291 -8.86 8.92 -1.97
CA PHE A 291 -8.66 10.37 -1.90
C PHE A 291 -8.73 10.93 -0.48
N ASP A 292 -9.20 10.17 0.50
CA ASP A 292 -9.12 10.55 1.91
C ASP A 292 -7.65 10.58 2.37
N VAL A 293 -6.86 9.60 1.93
CA VAL A 293 -5.42 9.52 2.25
C VAL A 293 -4.61 10.67 1.66
N THR A 294 -5.08 11.30 0.58
CA THR A 294 -4.39 12.44 -0.05
C THR A 294 -4.21 13.61 0.92
N ASP A 295 -5.19 13.87 1.78
CA ASP A 295 -5.09 14.92 2.79
C ASP A 295 -4.00 14.62 3.83
N HIS A 296 -3.82 13.35 4.20
CA HIS A 296 -2.75 12.92 5.07
C HIS A 296 -1.37 13.10 4.41
N LEU A 297 -1.24 12.72 3.13
CA LEU A 297 0.00 12.91 2.36
C LEU A 297 0.40 14.39 2.26
N ILE A 298 -0.55 15.28 2.04
CA ILE A 298 -0.31 16.73 1.98
C ILE A 298 0.11 17.27 3.36
N ALA A 299 -0.56 16.82 4.42
CA ALA A 299 -0.32 17.32 5.77
C ALA A 299 1.01 16.83 6.38
N ASP A 300 1.41 15.59 6.10
CA ASP A 300 2.55 14.91 6.74
C ASP A 300 3.58 14.39 5.71
N GLN A 301 3.78 15.12 4.59
CA GLN A 301 4.60 14.69 3.47
C GLN A 301 6.00 14.16 3.86
N ASP A 302 6.62 14.74 4.88
CA ASP A 302 7.95 14.33 5.36
C ASP A 302 7.95 12.91 5.95
N LYS A 303 6.87 12.51 6.65
CA LYS A 303 6.72 11.15 7.18
C LYS A 303 6.53 10.14 6.04
N PHE A 304 5.71 10.50 5.04
CA PHE A 304 5.50 9.62 3.90
C PHE A 304 6.75 9.50 3.03
N ALA A 305 7.56 10.56 2.91
CA ALA A 305 8.83 10.51 2.19
C ALA A 305 9.80 9.45 2.76
N VAL A 306 9.77 9.16 4.07
CA VAL A 306 10.58 8.09 4.69
C VAL A 306 10.30 6.71 4.11
N ILE A 307 9.08 6.48 3.59
CA ILE A 307 8.65 5.19 3.03
C ILE A 307 9.41 4.88 1.74
N VAL A 308 9.68 5.90 0.91
CA VAL A 308 10.42 5.72 -0.36
C VAL A 308 11.88 5.43 -0.03
N SER A 309 12.40 4.31 -0.52
CA SER A 309 13.81 3.94 -0.32
C SER A 309 14.66 4.21 -1.54
N ASP A 310 14.09 4.05 -2.74
CA ASP A 310 14.83 4.12 -4.00
C ASP A 310 14.00 4.82 -5.07
N VAL A 311 14.67 5.66 -5.85
CA VAL A 311 14.06 6.35 -6.99
C VAL A 311 14.92 6.05 -8.22
N PHE A 312 14.30 5.54 -9.28
CA PHE A 312 14.92 5.26 -10.57
C PHE A 312 14.32 6.15 -11.64
N HIS A 313 15.11 6.59 -12.60
CA HIS A 313 14.57 7.21 -13.81
C HIS A 313 13.89 6.14 -14.68
N PHE A 314 12.89 6.53 -15.46
CA PHE A 314 12.14 5.60 -16.33
C PHE A 314 13.03 4.84 -17.34
N ASP A 315 14.15 5.41 -17.74
CA ASP A 315 15.12 4.73 -18.62
C ASP A 315 15.73 3.47 -17.95
N ASP A 316 15.74 3.43 -16.60
CA ASP A 316 16.24 2.31 -15.79
C ASP A 316 15.12 1.46 -15.21
N VAL A 317 13.90 1.50 -15.78
CA VAL A 317 12.71 0.86 -15.23
C VAL A 317 12.82 -0.66 -15.07
N GLU A 318 13.56 -1.34 -15.94
CA GLU A 318 13.79 -2.78 -15.83
C GLU A 318 14.61 -3.11 -14.57
N GLU A 319 15.63 -2.30 -14.26
CA GLU A 319 16.40 -2.43 -13.02
C GLU A 319 15.55 -2.07 -11.80
N ALA A 320 14.73 -1.02 -11.87
CA ALA A 320 13.78 -0.66 -10.83
C ALA A 320 12.83 -1.82 -10.47
N LEU A 321 12.27 -2.48 -11.49
CA LEU A 321 11.41 -3.66 -11.33
C LEU A 321 12.17 -4.86 -10.73
N ARG A 322 13.41 -5.07 -11.15
CA ARG A 322 14.28 -6.13 -10.62
C ARG A 322 14.58 -5.89 -9.12
N VAL A 323 14.95 -4.67 -8.75
CA VAL A 323 15.23 -4.28 -7.36
C VAL A 323 13.97 -4.42 -6.50
N ALA A 324 12.84 -3.87 -6.95
CA ALA A 324 11.57 -3.97 -6.23
C ALA A 324 11.08 -5.41 -6.06
N GLY A 325 11.35 -6.29 -7.03
CA GLY A 325 11.01 -7.71 -6.98
C GLY A 325 11.96 -8.58 -6.14
N THR A 326 13.11 -8.05 -5.70
CA THR A 326 14.13 -8.77 -4.93
C THR A 326 13.90 -8.57 -3.44
N PRO A 327 13.58 -9.62 -2.65
CA PRO A 327 13.33 -9.49 -1.23
C PRO A 327 14.50 -8.83 -0.48
N GLY A 328 14.21 -7.76 0.26
CA GLY A 328 15.19 -7.03 1.07
C GLY A 328 16.13 -6.10 0.31
N ALA A 329 16.03 -5.99 -1.03
CA ALA A 329 16.86 -5.08 -1.81
C ALA A 329 16.39 -3.62 -1.71
N ALA A 330 15.08 -3.41 -1.60
CA ALA A 330 14.47 -2.10 -1.40
C ALA A 330 13.21 -2.22 -0.53
N ASP A 331 12.73 -1.10 0.02
CA ASP A 331 11.46 -1.05 0.75
C ASP A 331 10.33 -0.59 -0.17
N LYS A 332 10.48 0.61 -0.77
CA LYS A 332 9.56 1.16 -1.75
C LYS A 332 10.34 1.82 -2.88
N VAL A 333 10.17 1.30 -4.07
CA VAL A 333 10.75 1.83 -5.29
C VAL A 333 9.74 2.71 -6.01
N VAL A 334 10.19 3.89 -6.44
CA VAL A 334 9.42 4.82 -7.29
C VAL A 334 10.17 5.05 -8.58
N VAL A 335 9.48 4.98 -9.70
CA VAL A 335 10.02 5.36 -11.02
C VAL A 335 9.65 6.81 -11.28
N SER A 336 10.66 7.65 -11.55
CA SER A 336 10.52 9.05 -11.93
C SER A 336 10.63 9.21 -13.44
N PHE A 337 9.87 10.15 -13.98
CA PHE A 337 9.88 10.52 -15.40
C PHE A 337 10.50 11.93 -15.63
N GLU A 338 11.20 12.46 -14.60
CA GLU A 338 11.92 13.73 -14.67
C GLU A 338 13.42 13.52 -14.72
#